data_0b21788e09172c5aa3e480da6c5ff0b8
#
_entry.id   0b21788e09172c5aa3e480da6c5ff0b8
#
_cell.length_a   1.000
_cell.length_b   1.000
_cell.length_c   1.000
_cell.angle_alpha   90.00
_cell.angle_beta   90.00
_cell.angle_gamma   90.00
#
_symmetry.space_group_name_H-M   'P 1'
#
loop_
_entity.id
_entity.type
_entity.pdbx_description
1 polymer ?
#
loop_
_entity_poly.entity_id
_entity_poly.type
_entity_poly.pdbx_seq_one_letter_code
_entity_poly.pdbx_strand_id
1 'polypeptide(L)'
;MTKRAISVQLHPDLNNELQSILHENQIDLQICSSQNEAQHAMMRENYCLAVIDTSRLEAKQAIERIADLRLDTYAPIISVNAADTTKQILDAGADVSFSVSASPDTVALHAMAMLRRNTLYNLYDELKPDDAVLYRGALKIDPIRHRVTLDSKEIYLQPREFRLLLYFARIPGIVVTPDRICETIWQNSYDRNRDVTAVIAELRRKLGDAKDHPTYIATVHGFGYRFLPQA
;
A
#
# COMPACT_ATOMS: atom_id res chain seq x y z
N MET A 1 -1.20 15.85 -11.64
CA MET A 1 -0.50 15.43 -10.42
C MET A 1 0.83 14.84 -10.83
N THR A 2 1.94 15.29 -10.25
CA THR A 2 3.27 14.71 -10.50
C THR A 2 3.31 13.29 -9.93
N LYS A 3 3.77 12.32 -10.71
CA LYS A 3 3.96 10.95 -10.21
C LYS A 3 5.13 10.92 -9.25
N ARG A 4 5.06 10.10 -8.20
CA ARG A 4 6.13 9.98 -7.20
C ARG A 4 6.56 8.53 -7.04
N ALA A 5 7.86 8.32 -6.91
CA ALA A 5 8.49 7.07 -6.50
C ALA A 5 9.08 7.24 -5.10
N ILE A 6 9.29 6.14 -4.39
CA ILE A 6 9.91 6.15 -3.06
C ILE A 6 11.08 5.18 -3.01
N SER A 7 12.18 5.60 -2.39
CA SER A 7 13.33 4.76 -2.10
C SER A 7 13.58 4.68 -0.60
N VAL A 8 13.99 3.50 -0.13
CA VAL A 8 14.18 3.22 1.30
C VAL A 8 15.56 2.63 1.52
N GLN A 9 16.41 3.37 2.23
CA GLN A 9 17.76 2.95 2.65
C GLN A 9 18.71 2.52 1.52
N LEU A 10 18.49 2.97 0.28
CA LEU A 10 19.34 2.63 -0.84
C LEU A 10 20.75 3.23 -0.72
N HIS A 11 21.73 2.56 -1.35
CA HIS A 11 23.06 3.12 -1.54
C HIS A 11 22.98 4.43 -2.35
N PRO A 12 23.83 5.43 -2.03
CA PRO A 12 23.80 6.73 -2.72
C PRO A 12 23.88 6.63 -4.24
N ASP A 13 24.73 5.77 -4.79
CA ASP A 13 24.89 5.61 -6.25
C ASP A 13 23.58 5.17 -6.91
N LEU A 14 22.87 4.22 -6.30
CA LEU A 14 21.58 3.77 -6.80
C LEU A 14 20.49 4.84 -6.66
N ASN A 15 20.49 5.60 -5.56
CA ASN A 15 19.58 6.73 -5.42
C ASN A 15 19.81 7.79 -6.50
N ASN A 16 21.09 8.13 -6.78
CA ASN A 16 21.44 9.12 -7.82
C ASN A 16 20.98 8.65 -9.20
N GLU A 17 21.22 7.38 -9.54
CA GLU A 17 20.82 6.82 -10.83
C GLU A 17 19.29 6.77 -10.99
N LEU A 18 18.58 6.30 -9.95
CA LEU A 18 17.11 6.31 -9.93
C LEU A 18 16.57 7.73 -10.03
N GLN A 19 17.14 8.69 -9.31
CA GLN A 19 16.73 10.08 -9.34
C GLN A 19 16.88 10.68 -10.74
N SER A 20 17.99 10.41 -11.42
CA SER A 20 18.26 10.89 -12.78
C SER A 20 17.21 10.36 -13.76
N ILE A 21 17.05 9.04 -13.83
CA ILE A 21 16.16 8.40 -14.81
C ILE A 21 14.67 8.69 -14.55
N LEU A 22 14.28 8.80 -13.28
CA LEU A 22 12.91 9.12 -12.90
C LEU A 22 12.57 10.58 -13.20
N HIS A 23 13.50 11.50 -12.94
CA HIS A 23 13.35 12.94 -13.24
C HIS A 23 13.16 13.19 -14.73
N GLU A 24 13.92 12.52 -15.61
CA GLU A 24 13.73 12.57 -17.07
C GLU A 24 12.33 12.17 -17.51
N ASN A 25 11.66 11.32 -16.72
CA ASN A 25 10.31 10.83 -16.95
C ASN A 25 9.23 11.55 -16.12
N GLN A 26 9.54 12.73 -15.57
CA GLN A 26 8.64 13.56 -14.75
C GLN A 26 8.08 12.84 -13.51
N ILE A 27 8.92 12.01 -12.89
CA ILE A 27 8.63 11.30 -11.65
C ILE A 27 9.57 11.77 -10.57
N ASP A 28 9.02 12.27 -9.46
CA ASP A 28 9.81 12.70 -8.30
C ASP A 28 10.19 11.50 -7.44
N LEU A 29 11.45 11.39 -7.02
CA LEU A 29 11.92 10.38 -6.09
C LEU A 29 11.97 10.95 -4.67
N GLN A 30 11.17 10.39 -3.77
CA GLN A 30 11.30 10.63 -2.33
C GLN A 30 12.28 9.61 -1.73
N ILE A 31 13.35 10.12 -1.13
CA ILE A 31 14.36 9.28 -0.47
C ILE A 31 14.05 9.22 1.01
N CYS A 32 13.89 8.01 1.54
CA CYS A 32 13.64 7.73 2.95
C CYS A 32 14.83 7.03 3.60
N SER A 33 15.25 7.53 4.75
CA SER A 33 16.36 6.98 5.54
C SER A 33 15.94 5.80 6.42
N SER A 34 14.63 5.63 6.62
CA SER A 34 14.05 4.56 7.44
C SER A 34 12.72 4.07 6.88
N GLN A 35 12.33 2.86 7.30
CA GLN A 35 11.04 2.31 6.94
C GLN A 35 9.86 3.10 7.55
N ASN A 36 10.00 3.56 8.79
CA ASN A 36 8.96 4.35 9.44
C ASN A 36 8.67 5.64 8.66
N GLU A 37 9.73 6.29 8.14
CA GLU A 37 9.59 7.45 7.28
C GLU A 37 8.85 7.12 5.99
N ALA A 38 9.18 5.99 5.35
CA ALA A 38 8.51 5.51 4.16
C ALA A 38 7.04 5.17 4.41
N GLN A 39 6.72 4.48 5.50
CA GLN A 39 5.33 4.19 5.88
C GLN A 39 4.52 5.46 6.11
N HIS A 40 5.06 6.43 6.84
CA HIS A 40 4.39 7.72 7.04
C HIS A 40 4.16 8.47 5.72
N ALA A 41 5.13 8.40 4.81
CA ALA A 41 4.99 9.01 3.49
C ALA A 41 3.90 8.30 2.66
N MET A 42 3.89 6.97 2.65
CA MET A 42 2.90 6.17 1.93
C MET A 42 1.48 6.30 2.48
N MET A 43 1.31 6.60 3.77
CA MET A 43 -0.01 6.91 4.34
C MET A 43 -0.60 8.22 3.82
N ARG A 44 0.24 9.16 3.40
CA ARG A 44 -0.19 10.50 2.98
C ARG A 44 -0.35 10.64 1.47
N GLU A 45 0.48 9.93 0.72
CA GLU A 45 0.60 10.09 -0.72
C GLU A 45 0.73 8.75 -1.44
N ASN A 46 0.46 8.77 -2.75
CA ASN A 46 0.57 7.61 -3.61
C ASN A 46 1.89 7.59 -4.33
N TYR A 47 2.48 6.42 -4.35
CA TYR A 47 3.72 6.17 -5.08
C TYR A 47 3.46 5.19 -6.22
N CYS A 48 4.08 5.45 -7.36
CA CYS A 48 4.00 4.58 -8.53
C CYS A 48 5.09 3.50 -8.55
N LEU A 49 6.07 3.59 -7.66
CA LEU A 49 7.19 2.65 -7.52
C LEU A 49 7.76 2.75 -6.10
N ALA A 50 8.14 1.62 -5.52
CA ALA A 50 8.92 1.53 -4.29
C ALA A 50 10.20 0.73 -4.54
N VAL A 51 11.35 1.25 -4.10
CA VAL A 51 12.64 0.56 -4.15
C VAL A 51 13.24 0.51 -2.76
N ILE A 52 13.58 -0.67 -2.26
CA ILE A 52 14.07 -0.86 -0.90
C ILE A 52 15.34 -1.70 -0.86
N ASP A 53 16.32 -1.27 -0.07
CA ASP A 53 17.51 -2.06 0.24
C ASP A 53 17.33 -2.82 1.55
N THR A 54 17.31 -4.13 1.46
CA THR A 54 17.22 -5.06 2.59
C THR A 54 18.52 -5.86 2.79
N SER A 55 19.58 -5.54 2.04
CA SER A 55 20.83 -6.33 2.03
C SER A 55 21.56 -6.37 3.36
N ARG A 56 21.32 -5.37 4.22
CA ARG A 56 21.95 -5.24 5.55
C ARG A 56 21.12 -5.86 6.67
N LEU A 57 19.96 -6.41 6.34
CA LEU A 57 19.03 -7.01 7.30
C LEU A 57 19.24 -8.52 7.37
N GLU A 58 18.90 -9.10 8.52
CA GLU A 58 18.72 -10.54 8.61
C GLU A 58 17.54 -10.99 7.72
N ALA A 59 17.61 -12.22 7.22
CA ALA A 59 16.61 -12.76 6.29
C ALA A 59 15.17 -12.58 6.78
N LYS A 60 14.91 -12.86 8.06
CA LYS A 60 13.59 -12.71 8.67
C LYS A 60 13.11 -11.27 8.64
N GLN A 61 13.97 -10.32 9.03
CA GLN A 61 13.65 -8.89 9.03
C GLN A 61 13.40 -8.36 7.61
N ALA A 62 14.20 -8.81 6.63
CA ALA A 62 14.03 -8.43 5.23
C ALA A 62 12.67 -8.87 4.69
N ILE A 63 12.26 -10.11 4.97
CA ILE A 63 10.96 -10.68 4.57
C ILE A 63 9.80 -9.88 5.20
N GLU A 64 9.87 -9.63 6.52
CA GLU A 64 8.86 -8.86 7.25
C GLU A 64 8.71 -7.45 6.68
N ARG A 65 9.83 -6.80 6.36
CA ARG A 65 9.80 -5.44 5.78
C ARG A 65 9.15 -5.38 4.40
N ILE A 66 9.41 -6.35 3.55
CA ILE A 66 8.78 -6.42 2.22
C ILE A 66 7.28 -6.70 2.38
N ALA A 67 6.89 -7.64 3.25
CA ALA A 67 5.49 -7.95 3.51
C ALA A 67 4.72 -6.72 4.03
N ASP A 68 5.31 -5.97 4.97
CA ASP A 68 4.72 -4.73 5.48
C ASP A 68 4.59 -3.68 4.38
N LEU A 69 5.65 -3.49 3.59
CA LEU A 69 5.61 -2.52 2.48
C LEU A 69 4.53 -2.89 1.46
N ARG A 70 4.35 -4.18 1.16
CA ARG A 70 3.29 -4.65 0.25
C ARG A 70 1.88 -4.39 0.79
N LEU A 71 1.71 -4.36 2.11
CA LEU A 71 0.43 -3.97 2.71
C LEU A 71 0.11 -2.48 2.51
N ASP A 72 1.12 -1.64 2.34
CA ASP A 72 0.97 -0.19 2.22
C ASP A 72 0.89 0.31 0.78
N THR A 73 1.26 -0.52 -0.23
CA THR A 73 1.23 -0.06 -1.63
C THR A 73 0.82 -1.14 -2.61
N TYR A 74 0.13 -0.74 -3.70
CA TYR A 74 -0.08 -1.52 -4.92
C TYR A 74 1.03 -1.28 -5.97
N ALA A 75 1.86 -0.28 -5.75
CA ALA A 75 2.96 0.00 -6.66
C ALA A 75 3.94 -1.17 -6.75
N PRO A 76 4.64 -1.33 -7.86
CA PRO A 76 5.75 -2.27 -7.95
C PRO A 76 6.77 -2.04 -6.84
N ILE A 77 7.23 -3.14 -6.23
CA ILE A 77 8.28 -3.15 -5.22
C ILE A 77 9.52 -3.82 -5.80
N ILE A 78 10.60 -3.08 -5.88
CA ILE A 78 11.94 -3.58 -6.19
C ILE A 78 12.71 -3.72 -4.89
N SER A 79 13.23 -4.90 -4.60
CA SER A 79 14.13 -5.14 -3.47
C SER A 79 15.57 -5.31 -3.94
N VAL A 80 16.50 -4.68 -3.22
CA VAL A 80 17.92 -5.00 -3.29
C VAL A 80 18.25 -5.80 -2.03
N ASN A 81 18.79 -7.00 -2.16
CA ASN A 81 18.97 -7.94 -1.05
C ASN A 81 20.24 -8.78 -1.17
N ALA A 82 20.57 -9.51 -0.11
CA ALA A 82 21.59 -10.56 -0.17
C ALA A 82 21.09 -11.74 -1.03
N ALA A 83 21.98 -12.39 -1.77
CA ALA A 83 21.64 -13.39 -2.79
C ALA A 83 20.77 -14.55 -2.27
N ASP A 84 20.94 -14.96 -1.02
CA ASP A 84 20.31 -16.15 -0.45
C ASP A 84 18.82 -15.95 -0.06
N THR A 85 18.31 -14.72 -0.08
CA THR A 85 16.96 -14.39 0.36
C THR A 85 15.99 -14.08 -0.77
N THR A 86 16.43 -14.14 -2.03
CA THR A 86 15.65 -13.72 -3.21
C THR A 86 14.28 -14.37 -3.28
N LYS A 87 14.18 -15.68 -3.10
CA LYS A 87 12.90 -16.40 -3.18
C LYS A 87 11.91 -15.90 -2.12
N GLN A 88 12.36 -15.85 -0.87
CA GLN A 88 11.53 -15.42 0.25
C GLN A 88 11.08 -13.96 0.12
N ILE A 89 11.92 -13.10 -0.42
CA ILE A 89 11.61 -11.69 -0.70
C ILE A 89 10.52 -11.57 -1.77
N LEU A 90 10.58 -12.37 -2.83
CA LEU A 90 9.53 -12.41 -3.86
C LEU A 90 8.21 -12.98 -3.29
N ASP A 91 8.28 -14.06 -2.54
CA ASP A 91 7.12 -14.67 -1.87
C ASP A 91 6.47 -13.70 -0.85
N ALA A 92 7.26 -12.81 -0.24
CA ALA A 92 6.78 -11.77 0.67
C ALA A 92 6.09 -10.59 -0.03
N GLY A 93 6.20 -10.49 -1.35
CA GLY A 93 5.47 -9.50 -2.14
C GLY A 93 6.31 -8.49 -2.90
N ALA A 94 7.64 -8.65 -2.97
CA ALA A 94 8.43 -7.89 -3.95
C ALA A 94 8.13 -8.40 -5.36
N ASP A 95 8.07 -7.50 -6.32
CA ASP A 95 7.83 -7.85 -7.73
C ASP A 95 9.13 -8.24 -8.44
N VAL A 96 10.24 -7.66 -8.01
CA VAL A 96 11.59 -7.96 -8.50
C VAL A 96 12.57 -7.86 -7.34
N SER A 97 13.56 -8.75 -7.36
CA SER A 97 14.65 -8.79 -6.38
C SER A 97 16.00 -8.82 -7.09
N PHE A 98 16.86 -7.88 -6.71
CA PHE A 98 18.23 -7.77 -7.20
C PHE A 98 19.23 -8.10 -6.10
N SER A 99 20.34 -8.72 -6.49
CA SER A 99 21.50 -8.81 -5.62
C SER A 99 22.08 -7.40 -5.36
N VAL A 100 22.63 -7.19 -4.17
CA VAL A 100 23.37 -5.95 -3.84
C VAL A 100 24.55 -5.68 -4.80
N SER A 101 25.01 -6.68 -5.54
CA SER A 101 26.05 -6.55 -6.58
C SER A 101 25.52 -6.12 -7.95
N ALA A 102 24.20 -5.96 -8.11
CA ALA A 102 23.62 -5.48 -9.37
C ALA A 102 24.04 -4.04 -9.64
N SER A 103 24.31 -3.72 -10.91
CA SER A 103 24.65 -2.34 -11.25
C SER A 103 23.44 -1.41 -11.06
N PRO A 104 23.66 -0.17 -10.58
CA PRO A 104 22.59 0.82 -10.45
C PRO A 104 21.77 1.01 -11.72
N ASP A 105 22.42 1.06 -12.89
CA ASP A 105 21.76 1.17 -14.20
C ASP A 105 20.77 0.02 -14.44
N THR A 106 21.14 -1.21 -14.12
CA THR A 106 20.26 -2.37 -14.31
C THR A 106 19.02 -2.25 -13.47
N VAL A 107 19.14 -1.86 -12.22
CA VAL A 107 18.00 -1.65 -11.31
C VAL A 107 17.11 -0.51 -11.82
N ALA A 108 17.68 0.61 -12.23
CA ALA A 108 16.97 1.77 -12.75
C ALA A 108 16.21 1.46 -14.05
N LEU A 109 16.82 0.72 -14.99
CA LEU A 109 16.16 0.29 -16.23
C LEU A 109 14.98 -0.65 -15.96
N HIS A 110 15.10 -1.56 -15.00
CA HIS A 110 13.99 -2.42 -14.59
C HIS A 110 12.87 -1.63 -13.92
N ALA A 111 13.22 -0.64 -13.09
CA ALA A 111 12.25 0.27 -12.49
C ALA A 111 11.40 0.97 -13.57
N MET A 112 12.04 1.48 -14.62
CA MET A 112 11.34 2.09 -15.75
C MET A 112 10.49 1.10 -16.56
N ALA A 113 10.97 -0.13 -16.75
CA ALA A 113 10.19 -1.17 -17.43
C ALA A 113 8.92 -1.53 -16.63
N MET A 114 9.01 -1.63 -15.31
CA MET A 114 7.87 -1.89 -14.43
C MET A 114 6.88 -0.73 -14.40
N LEU A 115 7.37 0.50 -14.32
CA LEU A 115 6.52 1.69 -14.41
C LEU A 115 5.73 1.74 -15.71
N ARG A 116 6.38 1.48 -16.85
CA ARG A 116 5.75 1.41 -18.16
C ARG A 116 4.68 0.32 -18.21
N ARG A 117 5.00 -0.88 -17.72
CA ARG A 117 4.06 -2.00 -17.65
C ARG A 117 2.84 -1.66 -16.80
N ASN A 118 3.05 -1.12 -15.60
CA ASN A 118 1.97 -0.78 -14.68
C ASN A 118 1.05 0.32 -15.23
N THR A 119 1.59 1.25 -16.01
CA THR A 119 0.80 2.31 -16.66
C THR A 119 0.00 1.79 -17.85
N LEU A 120 0.55 0.86 -18.65
CA LEU A 120 -0.08 0.36 -19.88
C LEU A 120 -1.09 -0.77 -19.62
N TYR A 121 -0.82 -1.65 -18.64
CA TYR A 121 -1.66 -2.84 -18.42
C TYR A 121 -2.85 -2.61 -17.49
N ASN A 122 -2.82 -1.59 -16.62
CA ASN A 122 -4.03 -1.17 -15.89
C ASN A 122 -5.16 -0.65 -16.80
N LEU A 123 -4.87 -0.38 -18.08
CA LEU A 123 -5.87 -0.05 -19.09
C LEU A 123 -6.56 -1.29 -19.72
N TYR A 124 -6.00 -2.50 -19.53
CA TYR A 124 -6.52 -3.74 -20.14
C TYR A 124 -7.29 -4.65 -19.16
N ASP A 125 -7.32 -4.33 -17.87
CA ASP A 125 -8.03 -5.13 -16.84
C ASP A 125 -9.55 -4.82 -16.78
N GLU A 126 -10.10 -4.23 -17.83
CA GLU A 126 -11.52 -3.83 -17.90
C GLU A 126 -12.50 -4.97 -18.15
N LEU A 127 -12.05 -6.23 -18.23
CA LEU A 127 -12.92 -7.33 -18.69
C LEU A 127 -12.90 -8.58 -17.81
N LYS A 128 -13.38 -8.52 -16.56
CA LYS A 128 -14.00 -9.68 -15.89
C LYS A 128 -15.16 -9.23 -14.99
N PRO A 129 -16.37 -9.69 -15.25
CA PRO A 129 -17.53 -9.46 -14.38
C PRO A 129 -17.53 -10.48 -13.24
N ASP A 130 -17.99 -10.05 -12.08
CA ASP A 130 -18.38 -10.80 -10.89
C ASP A 130 -17.44 -10.89 -9.70
N ASP A 131 -17.08 -9.72 -9.17
CA ASP A 131 -17.20 -9.53 -7.72
C ASP A 131 -18.09 -8.31 -7.52
N ALA A 132 -19.24 -8.52 -6.90
CA ALA A 132 -20.29 -7.53 -6.86
C ALA A 132 -19.79 -6.21 -6.27
N VAL A 133 -19.91 -5.16 -7.06
CA VAL A 133 -19.71 -3.80 -6.58
C VAL A 133 -20.60 -3.58 -5.35
N LEU A 134 -20.00 -3.18 -4.23
CA LEU A 134 -20.74 -2.94 -3.01
C LEU A 134 -21.24 -1.50 -2.98
N TYR A 135 -22.52 -1.35 -2.70
CA TYR A 135 -23.14 -0.05 -2.45
C TYR A 135 -23.50 0.06 -0.97
N ARG A 136 -23.10 1.19 -0.35
CA ARG A 136 -23.38 1.51 1.06
C ARG A 136 -23.78 2.98 1.15
N GLY A 137 -25.06 3.27 0.95
CA GLY A 137 -25.52 4.64 0.75
C GLY A 137 -24.87 5.28 -0.47
N ALA A 138 -24.26 6.43 -0.30
CA ALA A 138 -23.52 7.14 -1.36
C ALA A 138 -22.15 6.53 -1.69
N LEU A 139 -21.68 5.57 -0.87
CA LEU A 139 -20.38 4.91 -1.04
C LEU A 139 -20.52 3.73 -1.99
N LYS A 140 -19.70 3.71 -3.05
CA LYS A 140 -19.56 2.61 -3.99
C LYS A 140 -18.15 2.07 -3.93
N ILE A 141 -17.99 0.76 -3.73
CA ILE A 141 -16.72 0.07 -3.64
C ILE A 141 -16.66 -0.98 -4.74
N ASP A 142 -15.70 -0.87 -5.64
CA ASP A 142 -15.41 -1.84 -6.70
C ASP A 142 -14.18 -2.67 -6.29
N PRO A 143 -14.37 -3.93 -5.86
CA PRO A 143 -13.27 -4.76 -5.38
C PRO A 143 -12.28 -5.15 -6.48
N ILE A 144 -12.75 -5.30 -7.71
CA ILE A 144 -11.91 -5.71 -8.84
C ILE A 144 -11.02 -4.57 -9.30
N ARG A 145 -11.61 -3.38 -9.46
CA ARG A 145 -10.88 -2.20 -9.92
C ARG A 145 -10.16 -1.46 -8.80
N HIS A 146 -10.25 -1.96 -7.55
CA HIS A 146 -9.75 -1.28 -6.34
C HIS A 146 -10.16 0.20 -6.29
N ARG A 147 -11.38 0.48 -6.72
CA ARG A 147 -11.93 1.84 -6.83
C ARG A 147 -13.01 2.08 -5.81
N VAL A 148 -12.94 3.25 -5.17
CA VAL A 148 -13.97 3.72 -4.25
C VAL A 148 -14.48 5.06 -4.72
N THR A 149 -15.81 5.23 -4.75
CA THR A 149 -16.43 6.54 -5.02
C THR A 149 -17.42 6.88 -3.90
N LEU A 150 -17.48 8.15 -3.54
CA LEU A 150 -18.45 8.72 -2.61
C LEU A 150 -19.12 9.90 -3.29
N ASP A 151 -20.45 9.92 -3.36
CA ASP A 151 -21.22 10.94 -4.12
C ASP A 151 -20.68 11.11 -5.55
N SER A 152 -20.38 9.99 -6.22
CA SER A 152 -19.82 9.93 -7.59
C SER A 152 -18.42 10.53 -7.76
N LYS A 153 -17.76 10.95 -6.68
CA LYS A 153 -16.37 11.42 -6.67
C LYS A 153 -15.44 10.27 -6.26
N GLU A 154 -14.40 10.06 -7.04
CA GLU A 154 -13.41 9.02 -6.71
C GLU A 154 -12.60 9.40 -5.47
N ILE A 155 -12.49 8.45 -4.53
CA ILE A 155 -11.67 8.57 -3.33
C ILE A 155 -10.50 7.61 -3.49
N TYR A 156 -9.30 8.13 -3.38
CA TYR A 156 -8.13 7.31 -3.41
C TYR A 156 -7.80 6.75 -2.02
N LEU A 157 -7.79 5.41 -1.93
CA LEU A 157 -7.42 4.68 -0.73
C LEU A 157 -6.11 3.90 -0.95
N GLN A 158 -5.28 3.88 0.09
CA GLN A 158 -4.13 2.98 0.14
C GLN A 158 -4.60 1.51 0.29
N PRO A 159 -3.77 0.52 -0.07
CA PRO A 159 -4.15 -0.88 0.01
C PRO A 159 -4.68 -1.32 1.38
N ARG A 160 -4.07 -0.88 2.48
CA ARG A 160 -4.55 -1.18 3.84
C ARG A 160 -5.92 -0.59 4.11
N GLU A 161 -6.13 0.66 3.71
CA GLU A 161 -7.40 1.36 3.87
C GLU A 161 -8.51 0.71 3.03
N PHE A 162 -8.18 0.37 1.77
CA PHE A 162 -9.12 -0.29 0.87
C PHE A 162 -9.55 -1.66 1.40
N ARG A 163 -8.58 -2.49 1.83
CA ARG A 163 -8.88 -3.82 2.40
C ARG A 163 -9.74 -3.69 3.66
N LEU A 164 -9.43 -2.72 4.53
CA LEU A 164 -10.21 -2.47 5.73
C LEU A 164 -11.63 -2.00 5.41
N LEU A 165 -11.79 -1.06 4.49
CA LEU A 165 -13.10 -0.57 4.06
C LEU A 165 -13.92 -1.70 3.43
N LEU A 166 -13.33 -2.48 2.53
CA LEU A 166 -13.98 -3.62 1.88
C LEU A 166 -14.43 -4.67 2.90
N TYR A 167 -13.57 -5.00 3.87
CA TYR A 167 -13.91 -5.92 4.95
C TYR A 167 -15.09 -5.42 5.77
N PHE A 168 -15.06 -4.18 6.23
CA PHE A 168 -16.15 -3.56 6.97
C PHE A 168 -17.45 -3.50 6.17
N ALA A 169 -17.38 -3.13 4.90
CA ALA A 169 -18.55 -3.03 4.04
C ALA A 169 -19.20 -4.40 3.76
N ARG A 170 -18.46 -5.50 3.88
CA ARG A 170 -18.99 -6.87 3.75
C ARG A 170 -19.71 -7.36 5.00
N ILE A 171 -19.41 -6.79 6.17
CA ILE A 171 -19.96 -7.20 7.46
C ILE A 171 -20.56 -6.01 8.24
N PRO A 172 -21.51 -5.26 7.65
CA PRO A 172 -22.07 -4.09 8.31
C PRO A 172 -22.75 -4.48 9.63
N GLY A 173 -22.66 -3.61 10.63
CA GLY A 173 -23.24 -3.83 11.95
C GLY A 173 -22.42 -4.70 12.90
N ILE A 174 -21.44 -5.43 12.42
CA ILE A 174 -20.59 -6.28 13.26
C ILE A 174 -19.45 -5.45 13.88
N VAL A 175 -19.22 -5.64 15.19
CA VAL A 175 -18.07 -5.05 15.88
C VAL A 175 -16.84 -5.90 15.64
N VAL A 176 -15.76 -5.26 15.18
CA VAL A 176 -14.49 -5.91 14.90
C VAL A 176 -13.42 -5.34 15.81
N THR A 177 -12.73 -6.22 16.54
CA THR A 177 -11.62 -5.83 17.42
C THR A 177 -10.37 -5.48 16.61
N PRO A 178 -9.47 -4.63 17.14
CA PRO A 178 -8.20 -4.34 16.49
C PRO A 178 -7.38 -5.60 16.18
N ASP A 179 -7.33 -6.56 17.10
CA ASP A 179 -6.62 -7.83 16.90
C ASP A 179 -7.18 -8.60 15.70
N ARG A 180 -8.51 -8.69 15.60
CA ARG A 180 -9.17 -9.37 14.47
C ARG A 180 -8.91 -8.65 13.14
N ILE A 181 -8.83 -7.32 13.13
CA ILE A 181 -8.44 -6.55 11.94
C ILE A 181 -7.02 -6.91 11.52
N CYS A 182 -6.08 -6.95 12.47
CA CYS A 182 -4.70 -7.34 12.20
C CYS A 182 -4.59 -8.77 11.66
N GLU A 183 -5.27 -9.72 12.28
CA GLU A 183 -5.23 -11.14 11.89
C GLU A 183 -5.85 -11.38 10.51
N THR A 184 -7.02 -10.77 10.25
CA THR A 184 -7.81 -11.06 9.05
C THR A 184 -7.32 -10.30 7.82
N ILE A 185 -6.91 -9.02 8.00
CA ILE A 185 -6.64 -8.12 6.88
C ILE A 185 -5.13 -7.99 6.64
N TRP A 186 -4.31 -7.96 7.69
CA TRP A 186 -2.89 -7.65 7.61
C TRP A 186 -1.97 -8.85 7.87
N GLN A 187 -2.51 -10.05 8.07
CA GLN A 187 -1.83 -11.35 8.10
C GLN A 187 -0.38 -11.31 8.63
N ASN A 188 -0.17 -10.95 9.91
CA ASN A 188 1.13 -10.97 10.59
C ASN A 188 2.04 -9.72 10.50
N SER A 189 1.54 -8.52 10.30
CA SER A 189 2.39 -7.34 10.53
C SER A 189 2.64 -7.13 12.03
N TYR A 190 3.90 -6.88 12.39
CA TYR A 190 4.43 -6.93 13.76
C TYR A 190 3.97 -5.81 14.71
N ASP A 191 3.35 -4.73 14.23
CA ASP A 191 2.93 -3.60 15.07
C ASP A 191 1.40 -3.54 15.20
N ARG A 192 0.85 -4.48 15.98
CA ARG A 192 -0.58 -4.82 16.02
C ARG A 192 -1.54 -3.70 16.44
N ASN A 193 -1.15 -2.76 17.30
CA ASN A 193 -2.11 -1.81 17.88
C ASN A 193 -1.98 -0.37 17.36
N ARG A 194 -0.79 0.03 16.92
CA ARG A 194 -0.53 1.39 16.45
C ARG A 194 -1.14 1.67 15.09
N ASP A 195 -1.15 0.65 14.24
CA ASP A 195 -1.55 0.77 12.84
C ASP A 195 -3.06 0.86 12.66
N VAL A 196 -3.87 0.08 13.41
CA VAL A 196 -5.33 0.06 13.21
C VAL A 196 -5.95 1.44 13.45
N THR A 197 -5.58 2.09 14.55
CA THR A 197 -6.14 3.40 14.90
C THR A 197 -5.76 4.46 13.87
N ALA A 198 -4.52 4.43 13.40
CA ALA A 198 -4.04 5.36 12.36
C ALA A 198 -4.75 5.14 11.03
N VAL A 199 -4.89 3.88 10.59
CA VAL A 199 -5.60 3.55 9.34
C VAL A 199 -7.08 3.91 9.42
N ILE A 200 -7.74 3.68 10.55
CA ILE A 200 -9.14 4.12 10.78
C ILE A 200 -9.26 5.63 10.72
N ALA A 201 -8.33 6.36 11.35
CA ALA A 201 -8.35 7.82 11.34
C ALA A 201 -8.20 8.37 9.91
N GLU A 202 -7.27 7.81 9.15
CA GLU A 202 -7.01 8.22 7.77
C GLU A 202 -8.18 7.85 6.84
N LEU A 203 -8.74 6.65 7.02
CA LEU A 203 -9.92 6.22 6.27
C LEU A 203 -11.12 7.16 6.53
N ARG A 204 -11.38 7.51 7.80
CA ARG A 204 -12.42 8.51 8.15
C ARG A 204 -12.15 9.84 7.49
N ARG A 205 -10.94 10.34 7.57
CA ARG A 205 -10.55 11.61 6.92
C ARG A 205 -10.88 11.62 5.43
N LYS A 206 -10.55 10.54 4.73
CA LYS A 206 -10.79 10.39 3.29
C LYS A 206 -12.27 10.23 2.94
N LEU A 207 -13.05 9.57 3.80
CA LEU A 207 -14.50 9.43 3.65
C LEU A 207 -15.26 10.66 4.12
N GLY A 208 -14.63 11.68 4.72
CA GLY A 208 -15.32 12.78 5.35
C GLY A 208 -16.16 12.34 6.57
N ASP A 209 -15.77 11.26 7.23
CA ASP A 209 -16.51 10.61 8.30
C ASP A 209 -16.05 11.12 9.67
N ALA A 210 -16.95 11.80 10.39
CA ALA A 210 -16.63 12.40 11.69
C ALA A 210 -16.61 11.34 12.80
N LYS A 211 -15.62 11.41 13.71
CA LYS A 211 -15.52 10.47 14.82
C LYS A 211 -16.70 10.51 15.78
N ASP A 212 -17.20 11.73 16.06
CA ASP A 212 -18.24 11.96 17.05
C ASP A 212 -19.66 11.75 16.48
N HIS A 213 -19.82 11.91 15.18
CA HIS A 213 -21.05 11.64 14.43
C HIS A 213 -20.74 10.82 13.18
N PRO A 214 -20.38 9.54 13.36
CA PRO A 214 -19.92 8.72 12.25
C PRO A 214 -21.08 8.37 11.30
N THR A 215 -20.82 8.51 10.02
CA THR A 215 -21.70 8.03 8.95
C THR A 215 -21.39 6.59 8.57
N TYR A 216 -20.11 6.25 8.51
CA TYR A 216 -19.67 4.92 8.06
C TYR A 216 -19.02 4.09 9.15
N ILE A 217 -18.09 4.65 9.94
CA ILE A 217 -17.27 3.88 10.88
C ILE A 217 -17.47 4.40 12.29
N ALA A 218 -18.18 3.66 13.12
CA ALA A 218 -18.36 3.95 14.54
C ALA A 218 -17.24 3.31 15.38
N THR A 219 -16.79 4.02 16.41
CA THR A 219 -15.97 3.44 17.48
C THR A 219 -16.89 2.86 18.55
N VAL A 220 -16.68 1.60 18.89
CA VAL A 220 -17.33 0.95 20.02
C VAL A 220 -16.31 0.88 21.15
N HIS A 221 -16.44 1.81 22.12
CA HIS A 221 -15.47 1.98 23.19
C HIS A 221 -15.22 0.66 23.95
N GLY A 222 -13.95 0.32 24.12
CA GLY A 222 -13.52 -0.91 24.80
C GLY A 222 -13.58 -2.18 23.92
N PHE A 223 -14.17 -2.11 22.71
CA PHE A 223 -14.34 -3.30 21.85
C PHE A 223 -13.69 -3.18 20.48
N GLY A 224 -13.76 -2.01 19.82
CA GLY A 224 -13.19 -1.84 18.49
C GLY A 224 -14.02 -0.94 17.59
N TYR A 225 -14.24 -1.37 16.35
CA TYR A 225 -14.87 -0.56 15.32
C TYR A 225 -16.01 -1.32 14.64
N ARG A 226 -16.99 -0.60 14.14
CA ARG A 226 -18.15 -1.15 13.44
C ARG A 226 -18.50 -0.29 12.24
N PHE A 227 -18.70 -0.94 11.08
CA PHE A 227 -19.28 -0.25 9.93
C PHE A 227 -20.79 -0.10 10.11
N LEU A 228 -21.29 1.12 9.95
CA LEU A 228 -22.71 1.38 10.11
C LEU A 228 -23.49 0.89 8.88
N PRO A 229 -24.64 0.18 9.09
CA PRO A 229 -25.52 -0.16 8.00
C PRO A 229 -26.05 1.15 7.38
N GLN A 230 -25.86 1.31 6.09
CA GLN A 230 -26.46 2.41 5.32
C GLN A 230 -27.76 1.89 4.71
N ALA A 231 -28.80 2.65 4.87
CA ALA A 231 -30.10 2.37 4.27
C ALA A 231 -30.08 2.56 2.76
#